data_95d11549c974e863ae491a8ced6252f0
#
_entry.id   95d11549c974e863ae491a8ced6252f0
#
_cell.length_a   1.000
_cell.length_b   1.000
_cell.length_c   1.000
_cell.angle_alpha   90.00
_cell.angle_beta   90.00
_cell.angle_gamma   90.00
#
_symmetry.space_group_name_H-M   'P 1'
#
loop_
_entity.id
_entity.type
_entity.pdbx_description
1 polymer ?
#
loop_
_entity_poly.entity_id
_entity_poly.type
_entity_poly.pdbx_seq_one_letter_code
_entity_poly.pdbx_strand_id
1 'polypeptide(L)'
;MATPRSSRFLTASAGLLMVALLAACTGLPKVAPAYAVHDFGGPDPVAARSLGFPLRNIEVVAAPWLASTAMQYRLAYAQATRRQAYVESRWAAQPAQLVELTLKRAIRTGEAGAGGACRLRVELDEFAQVFDGEAVSRGVVEARAVLLAPRTDQLVASRSFSLARPAPSADALGGVSALRASVQDLGSELFGWLDALDREGAARTGGSLRSRCA
;
A
#
# COMPACT_ATOMS: atom_id res chain seq x y z
N MET A 1 -63.74 -23.07 -54.77
CA MET A 1 -63.56 -22.43 -53.43
C MET A 1 -62.34 -23.03 -52.78
N ALA A 2 -61.20 -22.33 -52.78
CA ALA A 2 -59.94 -22.75 -52.22
C ALA A 2 -59.59 -21.76 -51.07
N THR A 3 -59.52 -22.27 -49.86
CA THR A 3 -59.16 -21.49 -48.65
C THR A 3 -57.64 -21.40 -48.50
N PRO A 4 -57.07 -20.23 -48.17
CA PRO A 4 -55.62 -20.07 -48.00
C PRO A 4 -55.20 -20.56 -46.63
N ARG A 5 -54.45 -21.66 -46.59
CA ARG A 5 -53.86 -22.25 -45.36
C ARG A 5 -52.41 -21.77 -45.05
N SER A 6 -51.90 -20.78 -45.77
CA SER A 6 -50.47 -20.38 -45.73
C SER A 6 -50.08 -19.29 -44.72
N SER A 7 -51.04 -18.55 -44.11
CA SER A 7 -50.72 -17.41 -43.24
C SER A 7 -50.39 -17.78 -41.77
N ARG A 8 -50.79 -18.97 -41.27
CA ARG A 8 -50.57 -19.36 -39.88
C ARG A 8 -49.16 -19.88 -39.59
N PHE A 9 -48.46 -20.38 -40.61
CA PHE A 9 -47.08 -20.87 -40.47
C PHE A 9 -46.04 -19.74 -40.45
N LEU A 10 -46.31 -18.61 -41.12
CA LEU A 10 -45.44 -17.46 -41.14
C LEU A 10 -45.44 -16.68 -39.82
N THR A 11 -46.57 -16.60 -39.11
CA THR A 11 -46.66 -15.93 -37.80
C THR A 11 -46.03 -16.73 -36.67
N ALA A 12 -46.10 -18.07 -36.74
CA ALA A 12 -45.49 -18.96 -35.76
C ALA A 12 -43.94 -18.92 -35.84
N SER A 13 -43.36 -18.88 -37.04
CA SER A 13 -41.90 -18.82 -37.23
C SER A 13 -41.34 -17.45 -36.83
N ALA A 14 -42.03 -16.34 -37.07
CA ALA A 14 -41.61 -15.02 -36.64
C ALA A 14 -41.58 -14.86 -35.11
N GLY A 15 -42.57 -15.44 -34.40
CA GLY A 15 -42.64 -15.47 -32.94
C GLY A 15 -41.49 -16.27 -32.31
N LEU A 16 -41.16 -17.43 -32.90
CA LEU A 16 -40.06 -18.26 -32.40
C LEU A 16 -38.69 -17.59 -32.59
N LEU A 17 -38.48 -16.87 -33.69
CA LEU A 17 -37.24 -16.11 -33.96
C LEU A 17 -37.09 -14.96 -32.99
N MET A 18 -38.18 -14.27 -32.61
CA MET A 18 -38.13 -13.15 -31.68
C MET A 18 -37.83 -13.60 -30.24
N VAL A 19 -38.34 -14.75 -29.80
CA VAL A 19 -38.02 -15.35 -28.50
C VAL A 19 -36.55 -15.82 -28.43
N ALA A 20 -36.02 -16.36 -29.53
CA ALA A 20 -34.60 -16.75 -29.59
C ALA A 20 -33.65 -15.56 -29.50
N LEU A 21 -34.01 -14.41 -30.08
CA LEU A 21 -33.22 -13.19 -30.00
C LEU A 21 -33.23 -12.56 -28.60
N LEU A 22 -34.31 -12.69 -27.84
CA LEU A 22 -34.41 -12.22 -26.45
C LEU A 22 -33.58 -13.10 -25.47
N ALA A 23 -33.44 -14.38 -25.74
CA ALA A 23 -32.63 -15.30 -24.94
C ALA A 23 -31.12 -15.08 -25.09
N ALA A 24 -30.66 -14.47 -26.19
CA ALA A 24 -29.23 -14.15 -26.43
C ALA A 24 -28.69 -13.03 -25.52
N CYS A 25 -29.56 -12.26 -24.85
CA CYS A 25 -29.15 -11.19 -23.93
C CYS A 25 -29.03 -11.63 -22.48
N THR A 26 -29.23 -12.91 -22.13
CA THR A 26 -28.89 -13.42 -20.80
C THR A 26 -27.38 -13.53 -20.71
N GLY A 27 -26.74 -12.44 -20.26
CA GLY A 27 -25.29 -12.40 -20.06
C GLY A 27 -24.87 -13.60 -19.20
N LEU A 28 -23.89 -14.33 -19.68
CA LEU A 28 -23.17 -15.33 -18.89
C LEU A 28 -22.86 -14.71 -17.52
N PRO A 29 -23.08 -15.41 -16.42
CA PRO A 29 -22.70 -14.90 -15.10
C PRO A 29 -21.23 -14.53 -15.12
N LYS A 30 -20.94 -13.24 -14.95
CA LYS A 30 -19.58 -12.75 -14.88
C LYS A 30 -18.97 -13.32 -13.61
N VAL A 31 -18.27 -14.45 -13.73
CA VAL A 31 -17.52 -15.02 -12.61
C VAL A 31 -16.58 -13.92 -12.13
N ALA A 32 -16.75 -13.49 -10.89
CA ALA A 32 -15.85 -12.50 -10.30
C ALA A 32 -14.42 -13.06 -10.39
N PRO A 33 -13.45 -12.27 -10.86
CA PRO A 33 -12.08 -12.77 -10.98
C PRO A 33 -11.61 -13.20 -9.60
N ALA A 34 -11.24 -14.47 -9.46
CA ALA A 34 -10.61 -15.00 -8.26
C ALA A 34 -9.18 -14.46 -8.23
N TYR A 35 -8.86 -13.59 -7.26
CA TYR A 35 -7.51 -13.11 -7.02
C TYR A 35 -7.09 -13.40 -5.58
N ALA A 36 -5.81 -13.68 -5.40
CA ALA A 36 -5.20 -13.81 -4.08
C ALA A 36 -5.10 -12.44 -3.41
N VAL A 37 -5.47 -12.38 -2.13
CA VAL A 37 -5.36 -11.17 -1.32
C VAL A 37 -4.22 -11.34 -0.34
N HIS A 38 -3.30 -10.38 -0.32
CA HIS A 38 -2.08 -10.42 0.46
C HIS A 38 -2.03 -9.27 1.47
N ASP A 39 -1.47 -9.53 2.62
CA ASP A 39 -1.06 -8.55 3.62
C ASP A 39 0.37 -8.86 4.10
N PHE A 40 0.83 -8.19 5.15
CA PHE A 40 2.16 -8.45 5.73
C PHE A 40 2.13 -9.49 6.85
N GLY A 41 1.02 -10.19 7.03
CA GLY A 41 0.84 -11.21 8.07
C GLY A 41 0.62 -10.62 9.46
N GLY A 42 0.66 -11.51 10.44
CA GLY A 42 0.52 -11.14 11.85
C GLY A 42 1.66 -10.24 12.35
N PRO A 43 1.53 -9.69 13.57
CA PRO A 43 2.61 -8.94 14.18
C PRO A 43 3.86 -9.82 14.32
N ASP A 44 5.01 -9.26 13.96
CA ASP A 44 6.28 -9.89 14.30
C ASP A 44 6.42 -9.97 15.84
N PRO A 45 7.05 -11.01 16.36
CA PRO A 45 7.23 -11.17 17.81
C PRO A 45 8.14 -10.10 18.44
N VAL A 46 8.71 -9.20 17.63
CA VAL A 46 9.55 -8.11 18.12
C VAL A 46 8.67 -7.09 18.84
N ALA A 47 8.96 -6.86 20.11
CA ALA A 47 8.25 -5.88 20.91
C ALA A 47 8.38 -4.46 20.32
N ALA A 48 7.27 -3.71 20.31
CA ALA A 48 7.28 -2.32 19.87
C ALA A 48 8.29 -1.50 20.69
N ARG A 49 9.13 -0.75 19.99
CA ARG A 49 10.18 0.09 20.60
C ARG A 49 9.61 1.44 21.03
N SER A 50 10.07 1.94 22.19
CA SER A 50 9.69 3.25 22.71
C SER A 50 10.75 4.29 22.40
N LEU A 51 10.32 5.49 22.02
CA LEU A 51 11.18 6.66 21.84
C LEU A 51 11.39 7.41 23.17
N GLY A 52 12.47 8.19 23.27
CA GLY A 52 12.75 9.03 24.43
C GLY A 52 11.81 10.25 24.58
N PHE A 53 11.02 10.55 23.55
CA PHE A 53 10.08 11.67 23.50
C PHE A 53 8.66 11.19 23.15
N PRO A 54 7.60 11.95 23.48
CA PRO A 54 6.23 11.57 23.19
C PRO A 54 5.91 11.70 21.69
N LEU A 55 5.48 10.59 21.08
CA LEU A 55 4.97 10.53 19.72
C LEU A 55 3.48 10.17 19.77
N ARG A 56 2.62 11.09 19.35
CA ARG A 56 1.15 10.92 19.42
C ARG A 56 0.64 9.96 18.35
N ASN A 57 1.11 10.15 17.13
CA ASN A 57 0.57 9.42 15.98
C ASN A 57 1.64 9.23 14.91
N ILE A 58 1.48 8.14 14.17
CA ILE A 58 2.15 7.88 12.89
C ILE A 58 1.06 7.86 11.84
N GLU A 59 1.13 8.74 10.87
CA GLU A 59 0.24 8.84 9.73
C GLU A 59 1.04 8.54 8.46
N VAL A 60 0.53 7.65 7.62
CA VAL A 60 1.12 7.37 6.31
C VAL A 60 0.19 7.86 5.22
N VAL A 61 0.68 8.74 4.37
CA VAL A 61 -0.02 9.21 3.18
C VAL A 61 0.73 8.72 1.95
N ALA A 62 0.01 8.29 0.93
CA ALA A 62 0.60 7.79 -0.29
C ALA A 62 0.35 8.73 -1.46
N ALA A 63 1.27 8.71 -2.43
CA ALA A 63 1.05 9.34 -3.72
C ALA A 63 -0.25 8.79 -4.38
N PRO A 64 -0.98 9.60 -5.15
CA PRO A 64 -2.30 9.22 -5.70
C PRO A 64 -2.31 7.90 -6.49
N TRP A 65 -1.23 7.58 -7.18
CA TRP A 65 -1.10 6.32 -7.93
C TRP A 65 -0.94 5.08 -7.05
N LEU A 66 -0.72 5.24 -5.75
CA LEU A 66 -0.70 4.17 -4.75
C LEU A 66 -2.02 4.07 -3.96
N ALA A 67 -3.03 4.89 -4.26
CA ALA A 67 -4.32 4.93 -3.58
C ALA A 67 -5.26 3.80 -4.06
N SER A 68 -4.74 2.60 -4.23
CA SER A 68 -5.51 1.40 -4.60
C SER A 68 -4.92 0.15 -3.97
N THR A 69 -5.67 -0.94 -3.97
CA THR A 69 -5.20 -2.26 -3.52
C THR A 69 -4.46 -3.04 -4.60
N ALA A 70 -4.20 -2.46 -5.78
CA ALA A 70 -3.48 -3.12 -6.84
C ALA A 70 -2.02 -3.41 -6.42
N MET A 71 -1.59 -4.65 -6.54
CA MET A 71 -0.17 -4.99 -6.44
C MET A 71 0.55 -4.52 -7.70
N GLN A 72 1.37 -3.49 -7.54
CA GLN A 72 2.07 -2.84 -8.65
C GLN A 72 3.49 -3.38 -8.83
N TYR A 73 3.92 -3.45 -10.09
CA TYR A 73 5.28 -3.79 -10.45
C TYR A 73 5.80 -2.95 -11.64
N ARG A 74 7.12 -2.94 -11.84
CA ARG A 74 7.80 -2.32 -12.97
C ARG A 74 8.77 -3.30 -13.59
N LEU A 75 8.84 -3.33 -14.91
CA LEU A 75 9.88 -4.03 -15.66
C LEU A 75 10.99 -3.02 -15.99
N ALA A 76 11.89 -2.75 -15.02
CA ALA A 76 12.92 -1.72 -15.19
C ALA A 76 13.86 -2.02 -16.33
N TYR A 77 14.13 -3.29 -16.61
CA TYR A 77 14.97 -3.74 -17.73
C TYR A 77 14.33 -3.50 -19.13
N ALA A 78 13.01 -3.32 -19.19
CA ALA A 78 12.30 -3.16 -20.47
C ALA A 78 11.63 -1.77 -20.58
N GLN A 79 10.86 -1.37 -19.58
CA GLN A 79 10.08 -0.14 -19.55
C GLN A 79 10.04 0.45 -18.13
N ALA A 80 11.12 1.09 -17.71
CA ALA A 80 11.30 1.59 -16.33
C ALA A 80 10.22 2.57 -15.86
N THR A 81 9.62 3.34 -16.76
CA THR A 81 8.59 4.33 -16.42
C THR A 81 7.18 3.76 -16.36
N ARG A 82 6.96 2.53 -16.85
CA ARG A 82 5.63 1.92 -16.90
C ARG A 82 5.30 1.18 -15.61
N ARG A 83 4.23 1.59 -14.95
CA ARG A 83 3.60 0.82 -13.87
C ARG A 83 2.64 -0.21 -14.45
N GLN A 84 2.68 -1.39 -13.90
CA GLN A 84 1.77 -2.49 -14.20
C GLN A 84 1.19 -3.01 -12.89
N ALA A 85 0.09 -3.76 -12.99
CA ALA A 85 -0.54 -4.41 -11.84
C ALA A 85 -0.69 -5.90 -12.10
N TYR A 86 -0.48 -6.71 -11.07
CA TYR A 86 -0.80 -8.13 -11.11
C TYR A 86 -2.30 -8.32 -11.29
N VAL A 87 -2.69 -9.22 -12.19
CA VAL A 87 -4.10 -9.51 -12.48
C VAL A 87 -4.72 -10.36 -11.37
N GLU A 88 -3.96 -11.34 -10.87
CA GLU A 88 -4.42 -12.36 -9.93
C GLU A 88 -4.00 -12.10 -8.48
N SER A 89 -3.45 -10.93 -8.18
CA SER A 89 -2.98 -10.59 -6.83
C SER A 89 -3.33 -9.17 -6.46
N ARG A 90 -3.76 -8.98 -5.19
CA ARG A 90 -4.15 -7.69 -4.63
C ARG A 90 -3.64 -7.57 -3.20
N TRP A 91 -3.44 -6.36 -2.75
CA TRP A 91 -3.27 -6.05 -1.33
C TRP A 91 -4.61 -6.10 -0.59
N ALA A 92 -4.60 -6.51 0.68
CA ALA A 92 -5.78 -6.51 1.56
C ALA A 92 -6.27 -5.08 1.89
N ALA A 93 -5.36 -4.11 1.84
CA ALA A 93 -5.63 -2.69 2.04
C ALA A 93 -4.72 -1.85 1.11
N GLN A 94 -4.92 -0.55 1.07
CA GLN A 94 -4.01 0.34 0.34
C GLN A 94 -2.59 0.28 0.95
N PRO A 95 -1.52 0.41 0.15
CA PRO A 95 -0.14 0.37 0.64
C PRO A 95 0.11 1.27 1.86
N ALA A 96 -0.40 2.51 1.86
CA ALA A 96 -0.26 3.41 2.99
C ALA A 96 -0.80 2.82 4.30
N GLN A 97 -1.94 2.15 4.25
CA GLN A 97 -2.57 1.53 5.42
C GLN A 97 -1.76 0.32 5.93
N LEU A 98 -1.22 -0.49 5.03
CA LEU A 98 -0.36 -1.63 5.39
C LEU A 98 0.96 -1.15 6.03
N VAL A 99 1.58 -0.12 5.47
CA VAL A 99 2.79 0.51 6.01
C VAL A 99 2.50 1.13 7.37
N GLU A 100 1.43 1.92 7.49
CA GLU A 100 1.03 2.57 8.74
C GLU A 100 0.83 1.57 9.87
N LEU A 101 0.08 0.50 9.60
CA LEU A 101 -0.15 -0.56 10.58
C LEU A 101 1.16 -1.20 11.04
N THR A 102 2.09 -1.44 10.10
CA THR A 102 3.40 -2.03 10.41
C THR A 102 4.25 -1.09 11.26
N LEU A 103 4.31 0.19 10.91
CA LEU A 103 5.05 1.20 11.67
C LEU A 103 4.48 1.40 13.08
N LYS A 104 3.15 1.42 13.24
CA LYS A 104 2.48 1.51 14.55
C LYS A 104 2.73 0.29 15.44
N ARG A 105 2.95 -0.88 14.84
CA ARG A 105 3.35 -2.10 15.57
C ARG A 105 4.83 -2.07 15.98
N ALA A 106 5.69 -1.45 15.18
CA ALA A 106 7.13 -1.38 15.41
C ALA A 106 7.54 -0.27 16.39
N ILE A 107 6.84 0.86 16.38
CA ILE A 107 7.15 2.06 17.16
C ILE A 107 5.95 2.37 18.07
N ARG A 108 6.21 2.41 19.37
CA ARG A 108 5.16 2.71 20.35
C ARG A 108 4.79 4.19 20.29
N THR A 109 3.52 4.45 20.06
CA THR A 109 2.92 5.77 20.23
C THR A 109 2.23 5.83 21.61
N GLY A 110 2.18 6.99 22.21
CA GLY A 110 1.60 7.19 23.53
C GLY A 110 0.59 8.35 23.54
N GLU A 111 -0.20 8.40 24.61
CA GLU A 111 -1.07 9.55 24.87
C GLU A 111 -0.22 10.80 25.12
N ALA A 112 -0.65 11.92 24.54
CA ALA A 112 -0.04 13.21 24.79
C ALA A 112 -0.32 13.60 26.25
N GLY A 113 0.74 13.93 27.01
CA GLY A 113 0.60 14.66 28.26
C GLY A 113 -0.03 16.05 28.04
N ALA A 114 -0.20 16.82 29.10
CA ALA A 114 -0.78 18.18 29.04
C ALA A 114 -0.05 19.13 28.06
N GLY A 115 1.23 18.87 27.78
CA GLY A 115 2.07 19.64 26.84
C GLY A 115 1.84 19.32 25.37
N GLY A 116 1.35 18.14 25.04
CA GLY A 116 1.19 17.66 23.67
C GLY A 116 2.14 16.50 23.33
N ALA A 117 2.20 16.14 22.07
CA ALA A 117 3.15 15.17 21.54
C ALA A 117 3.36 15.42 20.05
N CYS A 118 4.56 15.17 19.55
CA CYS A 118 4.89 15.29 18.14
C CYS A 118 4.07 14.31 17.28
N ARG A 119 3.90 14.65 16.01
CA ARG A 119 3.28 13.79 15.01
C ARG A 119 4.31 13.41 13.96
N LEU A 120 4.28 12.16 13.56
CA LEU A 120 5.10 11.64 12.46
C LEU A 120 4.21 11.43 11.25
N ARG A 121 4.50 12.14 10.17
CA ARG A 121 3.91 11.93 8.86
C ARG A 121 4.93 11.27 7.96
N VAL A 122 4.54 10.19 7.31
CA VAL A 122 5.35 9.46 6.33
C VAL A 122 4.65 9.56 4.98
N GLU A 123 5.30 10.20 4.04
CA GLU A 123 4.86 10.34 2.65
C GLU A 123 5.45 9.17 1.88
N LEU A 124 4.60 8.28 1.35
CA LEU A 124 4.99 7.09 0.61
C LEU A 124 4.97 7.42 -0.89
N ASP A 125 6.15 7.49 -1.49
CA ASP A 125 6.34 7.89 -2.89
C ASP A 125 6.42 6.69 -3.84
N GLU A 126 7.03 5.57 -3.40
CA GLU A 126 7.13 4.33 -4.16
C GLU A 126 6.82 3.13 -3.28
N PHE A 127 6.06 2.20 -3.86
CA PHE A 127 5.74 0.91 -3.27
C PHE A 127 5.44 -0.08 -4.39
N ALA A 128 6.48 -0.73 -4.90
CA ALA A 128 6.35 -1.62 -6.05
C ALA A 128 7.41 -2.71 -6.05
N GLN A 129 7.10 -3.82 -6.71
CA GLN A 129 8.12 -4.78 -7.12
C GLN A 129 8.78 -4.29 -8.40
N VAL A 130 10.11 -4.19 -8.40
CA VAL A 130 10.89 -3.73 -9.54
C VAL A 130 11.70 -4.90 -10.08
N PHE A 131 11.48 -5.23 -11.34
CA PHE A 131 12.21 -6.27 -12.05
C PHE A 131 13.42 -5.64 -12.75
N ASP A 132 14.61 -6.04 -12.32
CA ASP A 132 15.89 -5.65 -12.93
C ASP A 132 16.26 -6.61 -14.09
N GLY A 133 15.56 -7.74 -14.21
CA GLY A 133 15.63 -8.76 -15.26
C GLY A 133 14.42 -9.69 -15.19
N GLU A 134 14.28 -10.62 -16.13
CA GLU A 134 13.11 -11.51 -16.20
C GLU A 134 12.94 -12.38 -14.94
N ALA A 135 14.05 -12.82 -14.34
CA ALA A 135 14.06 -13.67 -13.15
C ALA A 135 14.57 -12.98 -11.89
N VAL A 136 14.86 -11.68 -11.94
CA VAL A 136 15.45 -10.91 -10.83
C VAL A 136 14.59 -9.71 -10.52
N SER A 137 14.10 -9.64 -9.28
CA SER A 137 13.30 -8.50 -8.82
C SER A 137 13.57 -8.16 -7.36
N ARG A 138 13.10 -6.99 -6.96
CA ARG A 138 13.23 -6.48 -5.60
C ARG A 138 11.96 -5.70 -5.22
N GLY A 139 11.62 -5.70 -3.93
CA GLY A 139 10.59 -4.85 -3.37
C GLY A 139 11.18 -3.49 -3.03
N VAL A 140 10.67 -2.43 -3.64
CA VAL A 140 11.15 -1.04 -3.46
C VAL A 140 10.13 -0.24 -2.67
N VAL A 141 10.61 0.44 -1.63
CA VAL A 141 9.85 1.38 -0.81
C VAL A 141 10.62 2.69 -0.73
N GLU A 142 10.04 3.77 -1.25
CA GLU A 142 10.57 5.12 -1.07
C GLU A 142 9.58 5.95 -0.27
N ALA A 143 10.09 6.61 0.75
CA ALA A 143 9.28 7.39 1.65
C ALA A 143 10.04 8.59 2.21
N ARG A 144 9.30 9.64 2.54
CA ARG A 144 9.80 10.79 3.28
C ARG A 144 9.10 10.89 4.63
N ALA A 145 9.86 10.89 5.70
CA ALA A 145 9.31 11.11 7.03
C ALA A 145 9.48 12.58 7.45
N VAL A 146 8.44 13.11 8.06
CA VAL A 146 8.35 14.48 8.55
C VAL A 146 7.87 14.45 9.99
N LEU A 147 8.72 14.91 10.92
CA LEU A 147 8.36 15.07 12.32
C LEU A 147 7.83 16.49 12.54
N LEU A 148 6.61 16.60 13.06
CA LEU A 148 5.88 17.85 13.25
C LEU A 148 5.70 18.14 14.74
N ALA A 149 5.90 19.41 15.12
CA ALA A 149 5.69 19.89 16.48
C ALA A 149 4.20 19.83 16.86
N PRO A 150 3.87 19.63 18.16
CA PRO A 150 2.50 19.67 18.63
C PRO A 150 1.85 21.04 18.38
N ARG A 151 0.55 21.05 18.07
CA ARG A 151 -0.32 22.23 17.90
C ARG A 151 -0.01 23.15 16.72
N THR A 152 1.26 23.36 16.37
CA THR A 152 1.67 24.33 15.34
C THR A 152 1.94 23.69 14.00
N ASP A 153 2.14 22.36 13.96
CA ASP A 153 2.56 21.60 12.78
C ASP A 153 3.87 22.09 12.14
N GLN A 154 4.66 22.83 12.91
CA GLN A 154 5.97 23.28 12.44
C GLN A 154 6.89 22.07 12.23
N LEU A 155 7.67 22.13 11.16
CA LEU A 155 8.66 21.13 10.84
C LEU A 155 9.74 21.08 11.93
N VAL A 156 9.87 19.92 12.57
CA VAL A 156 10.94 19.63 13.53
C VAL A 156 12.14 19.03 12.82
N ALA A 157 11.90 18.02 12.00
CA ALA A 157 12.92 17.34 11.20
C ALA A 157 12.27 16.58 10.04
N SER A 158 13.04 16.30 8.99
CA SER A 158 12.62 15.42 7.90
C SER A 158 13.78 14.58 7.38
N ARG A 159 13.46 13.38 6.86
CA ARG A 159 14.42 12.47 6.24
C ARG A 159 13.74 11.65 5.15
N SER A 160 14.43 11.44 4.02
CA SER A 160 14.03 10.51 2.97
C SER A 160 14.65 9.14 3.20
N PHE A 161 13.92 8.09 2.84
CA PHE A 161 14.30 6.69 2.94
C PHE A 161 14.10 6.02 1.57
N SER A 162 15.05 5.20 1.18
CA SER A 162 14.97 4.39 -0.04
C SER A 162 15.42 2.98 0.31
N LEU A 163 14.47 2.07 0.39
CA LEU A 163 14.65 0.69 0.82
C LEU A 163 14.40 -0.25 -0.35
N ALA A 164 15.26 -1.23 -0.52
CA ALA A 164 15.09 -2.26 -1.54
C ALA A 164 15.56 -3.61 -0.99
N ARG A 165 14.70 -4.62 -1.09
CA ARG A 165 15.02 -6.00 -0.70
C ARG A 165 14.83 -6.94 -1.88
N PRO A 166 15.78 -7.84 -2.15
CA PRO A 166 15.64 -8.84 -3.20
C PRO A 166 14.39 -9.69 -2.97
N ALA A 167 13.65 -9.97 -4.03
CA ALA A 167 12.53 -10.88 -3.99
C ALA A 167 13.05 -12.33 -4.10
N PRO A 168 12.55 -13.26 -3.27
CA PRO A 168 12.96 -14.67 -3.34
C PRO A 168 12.48 -15.38 -4.62
N SER A 169 11.47 -14.84 -5.28
CA SER A 169 10.96 -15.31 -6.59
C SER A 169 10.51 -14.13 -7.45
N ALA A 170 10.52 -14.31 -8.77
CA ALA A 170 10.13 -13.29 -9.74
C ALA A 170 8.61 -13.33 -10.01
N ASP A 171 7.80 -13.32 -8.95
CA ASP A 171 6.34 -13.39 -8.98
C ASP A 171 5.71 -12.52 -7.88
N ALA A 172 4.38 -12.53 -7.79
CA ALA A 172 3.66 -11.74 -6.80
C ALA A 172 4.02 -12.11 -5.35
N LEU A 173 4.23 -13.40 -5.04
CA LEU A 173 4.58 -13.85 -3.68
C LEU A 173 5.98 -13.39 -3.28
N GLY A 174 6.94 -13.46 -4.22
CA GLY A 174 8.26 -12.88 -4.04
C GLY A 174 8.20 -11.38 -3.79
N GLY A 175 7.34 -10.68 -4.53
CA GLY A 175 7.08 -9.25 -4.34
C GLY A 175 6.51 -8.93 -2.96
N VAL A 176 5.54 -9.72 -2.47
CA VAL A 176 4.98 -9.58 -1.11
C VAL A 176 6.08 -9.72 -0.06
N SER A 177 6.90 -10.78 -0.18
CA SER A 177 7.99 -11.04 0.76
C SER A 177 9.01 -9.90 0.80
N ALA A 178 9.44 -9.43 -0.37
CA ALA A 178 10.42 -8.35 -0.50
C ALA A 178 9.90 -7.01 0.01
N LEU A 179 8.66 -6.65 -0.33
CA LEU A 179 8.03 -5.41 0.14
C LEU A 179 7.80 -5.43 1.65
N ARG A 180 7.35 -6.56 2.21
CA ARG A 180 7.28 -6.73 3.67
C ARG A 180 8.62 -6.46 4.34
N ALA A 181 9.70 -7.07 3.84
CA ALA A 181 11.04 -6.87 4.37
C ALA A 181 11.50 -5.41 4.26
N SER A 182 11.24 -4.75 3.11
CA SER A 182 11.57 -3.33 2.94
C SER A 182 10.80 -2.42 3.91
N VAL A 183 9.54 -2.73 4.23
CA VAL A 183 8.75 -1.97 5.22
C VAL A 183 9.26 -2.20 6.65
N GLN A 184 9.73 -3.41 6.97
CA GLN A 184 10.36 -3.70 8.26
C GLN A 184 11.66 -2.91 8.43
N ASP A 185 12.48 -2.82 7.37
CA ASP A 185 13.67 -1.98 7.37
C ASP A 185 13.32 -0.50 7.53
N LEU A 186 12.28 -0.01 6.81
CA LEU A 186 11.78 1.36 6.98
C LEU A 186 11.45 1.64 8.45
N GLY A 187 10.74 0.74 9.11
CA GLY A 187 10.42 0.87 10.54
C GLY A 187 11.67 0.92 11.43
N SER A 188 12.68 0.13 11.10
CA SER A 188 13.94 0.08 11.85
C SER A 188 14.80 1.32 11.64
N GLU A 189 14.94 1.78 10.41
CA GLU A 189 15.69 3.00 10.07
C GLU A 189 14.99 4.24 10.59
N LEU A 190 13.66 4.29 10.50
CA LEU A 190 12.84 5.38 11.02
C LEU A 190 13.01 5.53 12.54
N PHE A 191 12.93 4.42 13.27
CA PHE A 191 13.18 4.42 14.70
C PHE A 191 14.60 4.91 15.02
N GLY A 192 15.63 4.37 14.34
CA GLY A 192 17.01 4.77 14.54
C GLY A 192 17.25 6.26 14.27
N TRP A 193 16.62 6.81 13.24
CA TRP A 193 16.69 8.24 12.94
C TRP A 193 16.05 9.09 14.04
N LEU A 194 14.86 8.74 14.51
CA LEU A 194 14.14 9.48 15.57
C LEU A 194 14.91 9.43 16.90
N ASP A 195 15.46 8.27 17.23
CA ASP A 195 16.29 8.10 18.44
C ASP A 195 17.62 8.90 18.36
N ALA A 196 18.24 8.95 17.18
CA ALA A 196 19.43 9.77 16.96
C ALA A 196 19.13 11.27 17.10
N LEU A 197 18.00 11.74 16.54
CA LEU A 197 17.57 13.12 16.67
C LEU A 197 17.35 13.55 18.13
N ASP A 198 16.77 12.67 18.96
CA ASP A 198 16.56 12.97 20.39
C ASP A 198 17.89 13.09 21.13
N ARG A 199 18.83 12.18 20.88
CA ARG A 199 20.18 12.23 21.48
C ARG A 199 20.99 13.44 21.04
N GLU A 200 20.96 13.80 19.75
CA GLU A 200 21.68 14.96 19.23
C GLU A 200 21.09 16.29 19.74
N GLY A 201 19.75 16.38 19.83
CA GLY A 201 19.07 17.54 20.37
C GLY A 201 19.44 17.80 21.83
N ALA A 202 19.52 16.73 22.61
CA ALA A 202 19.96 16.81 24.02
C ALA A 202 21.43 17.30 24.15
N ALA A 203 22.31 16.88 23.23
CA ALA A 203 23.73 17.22 23.28
C ALA A 203 24.06 18.67 22.82
N ARG A 204 23.33 19.19 21.81
CA ARG A 204 23.68 20.47 21.14
C ARG A 204 23.03 21.71 21.74
N THR A 205 21.78 21.61 22.17
CA THR A 205 20.97 22.80 22.54
C THR A 205 20.41 22.78 23.94
N GLY A 206 20.69 21.73 24.72
CA GLY A 206 20.02 21.50 26.01
C GLY A 206 18.50 21.29 25.89
N GLY A 207 17.95 21.30 24.67
CA GLY A 207 16.55 21.07 24.35
C GLY A 207 16.37 19.74 23.65
N SER A 208 16.15 18.65 24.41
CA SER A 208 15.79 17.35 23.86
C SER A 208 14.50 17.43 23.01
N LEU A 209 14.28 16.48 22.12
CA LEU A 209 12.98 16.38 21.42
C LEU A 209 11.82 16.29 22.41
N ARG A 210 12.06 15.77 23.61
CA ARG A 210 11.07 15.75 24.68
C ARG A 210 10.52 17.16 25.00
N SER A 211 11.37 18.20 25.08
CA SER A 211 10.92 19.58 25.34
C SER A 211 10.22 20.22 24.12
N ARG A 212 10.55 19.79 22.91
CA ARG A 212 9.93 20.29 21.67
C ARG A 212 8.64 19.57 21.32
N CYS A 213 8.47 18.34 21.82
CA CYS A 213 7.31 17.49 21.63
C CYS A 213 6.36 17.45 22.86
N ALA A 214 6.67 18.22 23.91
CA ALA A 214 5.86 18.32 25.12
C ALA A 214 4.82 19.45 25.05
#